data_36707bb52ce5d240d948f55f26deb8cb
#
_entry.id   36707bb52ce5d240d948f55f26deb8cb
#
_cell.length_a   1.000
_cell.length_b   1.000
_cell.length_c   1.000
_cell.angle_alpha   90.00
_cell.angle_beta   90.00
_cell.angle_gamma   90.00
#
_symmetry.space_group_name_H-M   'P 1'
#
loop_
_entity.id
_entity.type
_entity.pdbx_description
1 polymer ?
#
loop_
_entity_poly.entity_id
_entity_poly.type
_entity_poly.pdbx_seq_one_letter_code
_entity_poly.pdbx_strand_id
1 'polypeptide(L)'
;MIVEDEVLIAMHLELLVTGFGHEVCATALSAAEAIAHAAAYRPDVALMDVRLGGGSSGIEAAGELLRQHEVRCIFLSANLDEATRKAALAHDPVDFVDKPILPILLQRALEKAERPLRSSTML
;
A
#
# COMPACT_ATOMS: atom_id res chain seq x y z
N MET A 1 -0.95 6.50 -2.99
CA MET A 1 -2.23 6.50 -2.26
C MET A 1 -2.06 5.80 -0.93
N ILE A 2 -2.75 6.26 0.09
CA ILE A 2 -2.75 5.64 1.43
C ILE A 2 -4.14 5.05 1.68
N VAL A 3 -4.21 3.78 2.08
CA VAL A 3 -5.47 3.11 2.40
C VAL A 3 -5.42 2.66 3.85
N GLU A 4 -6.09 3.40 4.72
CA GLU A 4 -6.08 3.23 6.16
C GLU A 4 -7.38 3.78 6.74
N ASP A 5 -8.12 2.98 7.51
CA ASP A 5 -9.39 3.40 8.08
C ASP A 5 -9.27 4.27 9.35
N GLU A 6 -8.14 4.23 10.03
CA GLU A 6 -7.89 5.10 11.18
C GLU A 6 -7.28 6.42 10.75
N VAL A 7 -8.04 7.50 10.87
CA VAL A 7 -7.67 8.83 10.37
C VAL A 7 -6.33 9.31 10.92
N LEU A 8 -6.07 9.11 12.21
CA LEU A 8 -4.82 9.57 12.81
C LEU A 8 -3.61 8.82 12.26
N ILE A 9 -3.75 7.53 12.01
CA ILE A 9 -2.68 6.74 11.40
C ILE A 9 -2.46 7.17 9.95
N ALA A 10 -3.55 7.39 9.22
CA ALA A 10 -3.46 7.88 7.85
C ALA A 10 -2.73 9.22 7.77
N MET A 11 -3.02 10.14 8.68
CA MET A 11 -2.36 11.44 8.75
C MET A 11 -0.86 11.29 9.05
N HIS A 12 -0.51 10.39 9.95
CA HIS A 12 0.89 10.14 10.27
C HIS A 12 1.65 9.57 9.06
N LEU A 13 1.05 8.63 8.35
CA LEU A 13 1.63 8.06 7.13
C LEU A 13 1.82 9.15 6.07
N GLU A 14 0.84 10.03 5.92
CA GLU A 14 0.94 11.14 4.96
C GLU A 14 2.12 12.05 5.27
N LEU A 15 2.33 12.37 6.55
CA LEU A 15 3.47 13.19 6.97
C LEU A 15 4.79 12.50 6.65
N LEU A 16 4.91 11.20 6.91
CA LEU A 16 6.13 10.45 6.62
C LEU A 16 6.41 10.40 5.12
N VAL A 17 5.42 10.04 4.34
CA VAL A 17 5.54 9.89 2.88
C VAL A 17 5.91 11.22 2.22
N THR A 18 5.23 12.28 2.64
CA THR A 18 5.52 13.63 2.14
C THR A 18 6.93 14.06 2.53
N GLY A 19 7.34 13.75 3.76
CA GLY A 19 8.69 14.05 4.24
C GLY A 19 9.79 13.33 3.46
N PHE A 20 9.48 12.18 2.87
CA PHE A 20 10.42 11.46 2.00
C PHE A 20 10.45 11.98 0.56
N GLY A 21 9.65 12.99 0.25
CA GLY A 21 9.62 13.59 -1.09
C GLY A 21 8.58 12.99 -2.03
N HIS A 22 7.67 12.17 -1.52
CA HIS A 22 6.60 11.61 -2.34
C HIS A 22 5.32 12.42 -2.21
N GLU A 23 4.48 12.35 -3.23
CA GLU A 23 3.19 13.03 -3.23
C GLU A 23 2.10 12.03 -2.88
N VAL A 24 1.20 12.42 -1.97
CA VAL A 24 0.03 11.62 -1.62
C VAL A 24 -1.14 12.11 -2.47
N CYS A 25 -1.49 11.35 -3.50
CA CYS A 25 -2.56 11.74 -4.40
C CYS A 25 -3.95 11.54 -3.81
N ALA A 26 -4.10 10.61 -2.87
CA ALA A 26 -5.39 10.33 -2.24
C ALA A 26 -5.20 9.50 -0.98
N THR A 27 -6.14 9.64 -0.05
CA THR A 27 -6.24 8.80 1.14
C THR A 27 -7.63 8.17 1.12
N ALA A 28 -7.67 6.84 1.24
CA ALA A 28 -8.91 6.08 1.25
C ALA A 28 -9.12 5.46 2.63
N LEU A 29 -10.35 5.50 3.12
CA LEU A 29 -10.71 4.96 4.42
C LEU A 29 -11.33 3.57 4.32
N SER A 30 -11.53 3.07 3.09
CA SER A 30 -12.14 1.76 2.84
C SER A 30 -11.63 1.17 1.54
N ALA A 31 -11.88 -0.12 1.34
CA ALA A 31 -11.55 -0.79 0.09
C ALA A 31 -12.27 -0.15 -1.11
N ALA A 32 -13.55 0.16 -0.94
CA ALA A 32 -14.35 0.77 -2.01
C ALA A 32 -13.79 2.14 -2.42
N GLU A 33 -13.43 2.97 -1.42
CA GLU A 33 -12.81 4.27 -1.70
C GLU A 33 -11.47 4.11 -2.40
N ALA A 34 -10.67 3.11 -2.00
CA ALA A 34 -9.37 2.86 -2.60
C ALA A 34 -9.50 2.57 -4.09
N ILE A 35 -10.45 1.73 -4.46
CA ILE A 35 -10.69 1.37 -5.86
C ILE A 35 -11.17 2.59 -6.65
N ALA A 36 -12.10 3.37 -6.09
CA ALA A 36 -12.60 4.59 -6.72
C ALA A 36 -11.47 5.62 -6.91
N HIS A 37 -10.65 5.81 -5.89
CA HIS A 37 -9.53 6.76 -5.95
C HIS A 37 -8.45 6.31 -6.94
N ALA A 38 -8.22 5.00 -7.05
CA ALA A 38 -7.25 4.48 -8.01
C ALA A 38 -7.67 4.80 -9.45
N ALA A 39 -8.96 4.68 -9.74
CA ALA A 39 -9.49 5.04 -11.06
C ALA A 39 -9.33 6.52 -11.35
N ALA A 40 -9.58 7.37 -10.34
CA ALA A 40 -9.55 8.83 -10.49
C ALA A 40 -8.13 9.40 -10.51
N TYR A 41 -7.26 8.93 -9.63
CA TYR A 41 -5.96 9.55 -9.39
C TYR A 41 -4.76 8.77 -9.90
N ARG A 42 -4.94 7.52 -10.29
CA ARG A 42 -3.91 6.65 -10.87
C ARG A 42 -2.60 6.65 -10.05
N PRO A 43 -2.63 6.20 -8.80
CA PRO A 43 -1.42 6.17 -7.98
C PRO A 43 -0.38 5.19 -8.53
N ASP A 44 0.89 5.48 -8.28
CA ASP A 44 1.98 4.58 -8.67
C ASP A 44 2.08 3.40 -7.72
N VAL A 45 1.74 3.62 -6.46
CA VAL A 45 1.79 2.59 -5.42
C VAL A 45 0.77 2.93 -4.33
N ALA A 46 0.27 1.92 -3.64
CA ALA A 46 -0.64 2.10 -2.52
C ALA A 46 -0.03 1.53 -1.24
N LEU A 47 -0.09 2.30 -0.16
CA LEU A 47 0.15 1.79 1.18
C LEU A 47 -1.16 1.20 1.66
N MET A 48 -1.20 -0.10 1.89
CA MET A 48 -2.42 -0.82 2.17
C MET A 48 -2.40 -1.48 3.54
N ASP A 49 -3.27 -1.03 4.44
CA ASP A 49 -3.47 -1.75 5.69
C ASP A 49 -4.10 -3.11 5.37
N VAL A 50 -3.53 -4.17 5.92
CA VAL A 50 -4.04 -5.53 5.71
C VAL A 50 -5.46 -5.66 6.25
N ARG A 51 -5.75 -5.01 7.37
CA ARG A 51 -7.07 -5.05 7.99
C ARG A 51 -7.74 -3.69 7.97
N LEU A 52 -8.76 -3.57 7.13
CA LEU A 52 -9.59 -2.38 7.07
C LEU A 52 -10.83 -2.59 7.91
N GLY A 53 -11.39 -1.51 8.44
CA GLY A 53 -12.60 -1.58 9.24
C GLY A 53 -13.81 -2.07 8.45
N GLY A 54 -14.87 -2.44 9.17
CA GLY A 54 -16.12 -2.86 8.56
C GLY A 54 -16.07 -4.23 7.88
N GLY A 55 -15.09 -5.08 8.25
CA GLY A 55 -14.96 -6.42 7.67
C GLY A 55 -14.28 -6.45 6.31
N SER A 56 -13.80 -5.32 5.82
CA SER A 56 -13.06 -5.26 4.55
C SER A 56 -11.66 -5.83 4.70
N SER A 57 -11.19 -6.52 3.67
CA SER A 57 -9.82 -7.02 3.63
C SER A 57 -8.96 -6.14 2.74
N GLY A 58 -7.84 -5.65 3.29
CA GLY A 58 -6.85 -4.92 2.49
C GLY A 58 -6.21 -5.81 1.44
N ILE A 59 -6.14 -7.11 1.69
CA ILE A 59 -5.58 -8.06 0.72
C ILE A 59 -6.48 -8.17 -0.51
N GLU A 60 -7.78 -8.28 -0.30
CA GLU A 60 -8.72 -8.33 -1.42
C GLU A 60 -8.71 -7.02 -2.20
N ALA A 61 -8.66 -5.90 -1.51
CA ALA A 61 -8.54 -4.59 -2.14
C ALA A 61 -7.27 -4.49 -3.00
N ALA A 62 -6.15 -5.00 -2.48
CA ALA A 62 -4.88 -5.00 -3.21
C ALA A 62 -4.98 -5.83 -4.50
N GLY A 63 -5.67 -6.97 -4.45
CA GLY A 63 -5.90 -7.78 -5.64
C GLY A 63 -6.70 -7.04 -6.71
N GLU A 64 -7.74 -6.33 -6.28
CA GLU A 64 -8.54 -5.52 -7.19
C GLU A 64 -7.74 -4.36 -7.80
N LEU A 65 -6.95 -3.68 -6.98
CA LEU A 65 -6.09 -2.58 -7.44
C LEU A 65 -5.09 -3.06 -8.49
N LEU A 66 -4.47 -4.21 -8.25
CA LEU A 66 -3.52 -4.78 -9.20
C LEU A 66 -4.20 -5.18 -10.51
N ARG A 67 -5.31 -5.89 -10.41
CA ARG A 67 -6.01 -6.41 -11.58
C ARG A 67 -6.63 -5.32 -12.44
N GLN A 68 -7.29 -4.35 -11.81
CA GLN A 68 -8.03 -3.31 -12.53
C GLN A 68 -7.20 -2.10 -12.91
N HIS A 69 -6.19 -1.76 -12.10
CA HIS A 69 -5.47 -0.49 -12.25
C HIS A 69 -3.95 -0.62 -12.30
N GLU A 70 -3.45 -1.85 -12.23
CA GLU A 70 -2.01 -2.13 -12.23
C GLU A 70 -1.26 -1.42 -11.09
N VAL A 71 -1.94 -1.22 -9.96
CA VAL A 71 -1.35 -0.61 -8.77
C VAL A 71 -0.89 -1.71 -7.83
N ARG A 72 0.40 -1.73 -7.51
CA ARG A 72 0.96 -2.65 -6.54
C ARG A 72 0.92 -2.01 -5.16
N CYS A 73 0.86 -2.85 -4.14
CA CYS A 73 0.73 -2.39 -2.77
C CYS A 73 1.95 -2.67 -1.92
N ILE A 74 2.19 -1.79 -0.94
CA ILE A 74 3.05 -2.06 0.20
C ILE A 74 2.08 -2.34 1.34
N PHE A 75 2.11 -3.57 1.88
CA PHE A 75 1.21 -3.93 2.96
C PHE A 75 1.74 -3.49 4.32
N LEU A 76 0.85 -2.94 5.12
CA LEU A 76 1.13 -2.53 6.50
C LEU A 76 0.36 -3.47 7.43
N SER A 77 1.06 -4.13 8.36
CA SER A 77 0.40 -5.10 9.24
C SER A 77 1.04 -5.18 10.61
N ALA A 78 0.20 -5.43 11.63
CA ALA A 78 0.66 -5.59 13.01
C ALA A 78 1.10 -7.01 13.30
N ASN A 79 0.32 -7.98 12.84
CA ASN A 79 0.56 -9.41 13.09
C ASN A 79 0.16 -10.18 11.85
N LEU A 80 1.13 -10.51 11.03
CA LEU A 80 0.87 -11.21 9.79
C LEU A 80 1.13 -12.70 9.98
N ASP A 81 0.07 -13.50 10.06
CA ASP A 81 0.22 -14.94 10.10
C ASP A 81 0.63 -15.45 8.72
N GLU A 82 1.09 -16.70 8.67
CA GLU A 82 1.61 -17.28 7.44
C GLU A 82 0.56 -17.39 6.34
N ALA A 83 -0.66 -17.75 6.69
CA ALA A 83 -1.75 -17.88 5.72
C ALA A 83 -2.09 -16.53 5.10
N THR A 84 -2.18 -15.48 5.92
CA THR A 84 -2.47 -14.13 5.46
C THR A 84 -1.34 -13.60 4.58
N ARG A 85 -0.08 -13.84 4.98
CA ARG A 85 1.08 -13.43 4.19
C ARG A 85 1.08 -14.10 2.82
N LYS A 86 0.77 -15.38 2.79
CA LYS A 86 0.70 -16.15 1.54
C LYS A 86 -0.39 -15.59 0.61
N ALA A 87 -1.55 -15.27 1.17
CA ALA A 87 -2.64 -14.66 0.41
C ALA A 87 -2.23 -13.31 -0.17
N ALA A 88 -1.52 -12.50 0.62
CA ALA A 88 -1.03 -11.20 0.18
C ALA A 88 0.03 -11.33 -0.92
N LEU A 89 0.92 -12.30 -0.82
CA LEU A 89 1.97 -12.53 -1.82
C LEU A 89 1.38 -12.87 -3.19
N ALA A 90 0.19 -13.46 -3.24
CA ALA A 90 -0.47 -13.79 -4.50
C ALA A 90 -0.81 -12.53 -5.34
N HIS A 91 -0.81 -11.35 -4.73
CA HIS A 91 -1.11 -10.09 -5.41
C HIS A 91 0.13 -9.25 -5.71
N ASP A 92 1.28 -9.90 -5.79
CA ASP A 92 2.55 -9.28 -6.20
C ASP A 92 2.85 -7.96 -5.49
N PRO A 93 2.91 -7.93 -4.15
CA PRO A 93 3.19 -6.70 -3.43
C PRO A 93 4.61 -6.21 -3.65
N VAL A 94 4.82 -4.92 -3.45
CA VAL A 94 6.16 -4.34 -3.48
C VAL A 94 6.93 -4.80 -2.25
N ASP A 95 6.28 -4.72 -1.08
CA ASP A 95 6.93 -5.05 0.19
C ASP A 95 5.88 -5.17 1.30
N PHE A 96 6.34 -5.58 2.47
CA PHE A 96 5.58 -5.59 3.72
C PHE A 96 6.31 -4.72 4.73
N VAL A 97 5.57 -3.91 5.46
CA VAL A 97 6.10 -3.08 6.55
C VAL A 97 5.31 -3.37 7.82
N ASP A 98 6.00 -3.78 8.86
CA ASP A 98 5.35 -4.13 10.13
C ASP A 98 4.93 -2.87 10.90
N LYS A 99 3.86 -3.00 11.66
CA LYS A 99 3.43 -1.97 12.61
C LYS A 99 4.03 -2.29 13.98
N PRO A 100 4.48 -1.32 14.77
CA PRO A 100 4.48 0.12 14.47
C PRO A 100 5.44 0.47 13.33
N ILE A 101 5.05 1.43 12.52
CA ILE A 101 5.82 1.79 11.32
C ILE A 101 7.13 2.47 11.69
N LEU A 102 8.24 1.85 11.30
CA LEU A 102 9.55 2.49 11.41
C LEU A 102 9.81 3.28 10.13
N PRO A 103 10.08 4.59 10.23
CA PRO A 103 10.23 5.43 9.04
C PRO A 103 11.24 4.90 8.02
N ILE A 104 12.38 4.38 8.48
CA ILE A 104 13.40 3.85 7.56
C ILE A 104 12.90 2.66 6.74
N LEU A 105 12.07 1.80 7.33
CA LEU A 105 11.54 0.63 6.62
C LEU A 105 10.50 1.06 5.59
N LEU A 106 9.68 2.04 5.94
CA LEU A 106 8.71 2.59 4.99
C LEU A 106 9.43 3.27 3.82
N GLN A 107 10.47 4.04 4.10
CA GLN A 107 11.26 4.70 3.07
C GLN A 107 11.88 3.69 2.11
N ARG A 108 12.44 2.60 2.64
CA ARG A 108 13.02 1.54 1.82
C ARG A 108 11.99 0.85 0.93
N ALA A 109 10.79 0.62 1.47
CA ALA A 109 9.71 0.01 0.70
C ALA A 109 9.29 0.92 -0.47
N LEU A 110 9.20 2.23 -0.23
CA LEU A 110 8.88 3.19 -1.27
C LEU A 110 9.99 3.26 -2.34
N GLU A 111 11.24 3.15 -1.93
CA GLU A 111 12.35 3.08 -2.89
C GLU A 111 12.27 1.85 -3.79
N LYS A 112 11.84 0.71 -3.25
CA LYS A 112 11.62 -0.50 -4.04
C LYS A 112 10.54 -0.29 -5.09
N ALA A 113 9.50 0.48 -4.76
CA ALA A 113 8.42 0.77 -5.69
C ALA A 113 8.92 1.58 -6.90
N GLU A 114 9.98 2.36 -6.74
CA GLU A 114 10.55 3.18 -7.80
C GLU A 114 11.46 2.42 -8.76
N ARG A 115 11.80 1.17 -8.45
CA ARG A 115 12.83 0.42 -9.19
C ARG A 115 12.36 -0.62 -10.21
N PRO A 116 11.10 -0.99 -10.34
CA PRO A 116 10.73 -2.16 -11.13
C PRO A 116 11.14 -2.07 -12.60
N LEU A 117 11.04 -0.90 -13.21
CA LEU A 117 11.41 -0.71 -14.60
C LEU A 117 12.92 -0.83 -14.83
N ARG A 118 13.70 -0.33 -13.89
CA ARG A 118 15.16 -0.41 -13.96
C ARG A 118 15.65 -1.85 -13.92
N SER A 119 15.04 -2.66 -13.07
CA SER A 119 15.37 -4.08 -12.97
C SER A 119 15.09 -4.80 -14.30
N SER A 120 13.99 -4.44 -14.96
CA SER A 120 13.61 -5.04 -16.24
C SER A 120 14.60 -4.72 -17.34
N THR A 121 15.18 -3.52 -17.30
CA THR A 121 16.08 -3.06 -18.37
C THR A 121 17.53 -3.51 -18.19
N MET A 122 17.85 -4.10 -17.07
CA MET A 122 19.21 -4.55 -16.78
C MET A 122 19.61 -5.82 -17.54
N LEU A 123 18.68 -6.43 -18.19
CA LEU A 123 18.94 -7.63 -18.98
C LEU A 123 19.51 -7.27 -20.34
#